data_c1348ff4e36fd6f26be4cc6c381a2659
#
_entry.id   c1348ff4e36fd6f26be4cc6c381a2659
#
_cell.length_a   1.000
_cell.length_b   1.000
_cell.length_c   1.000
_cell.angle_alpha   90.00
_cell.angle_beta   90.00
_cell.angle_gamma   90.00
#
_symmetry.space_group_name_H-M   'P 1'
#
loop_
_entity.id
_entity.type
_entity.pdbx_description
1 polymer ?
#
loop_
_entity_poly.entity_id
_entity_poly.type
_entity_poly.pdbx_seq_one_letter_code
_entity_poly.pdbx_strand_id
1 'polypeptide(L)'
;AEKLVRDKNGDFLQAEMTSCGLNDGPLKGEGVYEARIACNLWSKVGAGRYDVGNPGKLLKEHPYITQDKKDGDATARQYIANMRDGAVAGFKYFEITDPTEIGICLNGNGNGEMLVSNTADFKESVHIPISVSSQKWQYFNTELSEIHGNAALYFKYEGEGSINFFQFELKSEANLWDSSDRI
;
A
#
# COMPACT_ATOMS: atom_id res chain seq x y z
N ALA A 1 0.93 -9.90 -11.74
CA ALA A 1 0.32 -10.64 -12.84
C ALA A 1 -1.20 -10.52 -12.74
N GLU A 2 -1.89 -10.46 -13.89
CA GLU A 2 -3.35 -10.40 -13.96
C GLU A 2 -3.88 -11.50 -14.86
N LYS A 3 -5.13 -11.94 -14.65
CA LYS A 3 -5.78 -12.91 -15.51
C LYS A 3 -6.11 -12.27 -16.86
N LEU A 4 -5.82 -12.99 -17.94
CA LEU A 4 -6.25 -12.61 -19.28
C LEU A 4 -7.67 -13.13 -19.51
N VAL A 5 -8.57 -12.22 -19.81
CA VAL A 5 -9.98 -12.53 -20.13
C VAL A 5 -10.22 -12.29 -21.62
N ARG A 6 -10.97 -13.18 -22.26
CA ARG A 6 -11.41 -13.02 -23.64
C ARG A 6 -12.90 -12.67 -23.70
N ASP A 7 -13.26 -11.86 -24.66
CA ASP A 7 -14.65 -11.59 -24.97
C ASP A 7 -15.29 -12.75 -25.75
N LYS A 8 -16.58 -12.60 -26.11
CA LYS A 8 -17.33 -13.61 -26.88
C LYS A 8 -16.80 -13.86 -28.30
N ASN A 9 -15.96 -12.97 -28.82
CA ASN A 9 -15.35 -13.10 -30.15
C ASN A 9 -13.95 -13.74 -30.08
N GLY A 10 -13.44 -13.97 -28.86
CA GLY A 10 -12.11 -14.52 -28.60
C GLY A 10 -11.01 -13.46 -28.49
N ASP A 11 -11.34 -12.17 -28.52
CA ASP A 11 -10.40 -11.08 -28.38
C ASP A 11 -10.04 -10.86 -26.90
N PHE A 12 -8.78 -10.50 -26.61
CA PHE A 12 -8.36 -10.19 -25.26
C PHE A 12 -8.94 -8.85 -24.79
N LEU A 13 -9.58 -8.89 -23.64
CA LEU A 13 -9.98 -7.66 -22.93
C LEU A 13 -8.77 -7.05 -22.23
N GLN A 14 -8.73 -5.72 -22.17
CA GLN A 14 -7.71 -5.02 -21.41
C GLN A 14 -7.88 -5.33 -19.92
N ALA A 15 -6.84 -5.91 -19.29
CA ALA A 15 -6.83 -6.16 -17.85
C ALA A 15 -6.51 -4.86 -17.10
N GLU A 16 -7.24 -4.63 -16.01
CA GLU A 16 -6.84 -3.62 -15.03
C GLU A 16 -5.68 -4.16 -14.18
N MET A 17 -4.70 -3.33 -13.87
CA MET A 17 -3.65 -3.68 -12.92
C MET A 17 -4.20 -3.56 -11.50
N THR A 18 -4.20 -4.68 -10.76
CA THR A 18 -4.70 -4.76 -9.39
C THR A 18 -3.65 -5.32 -8.42
N SER A 19 -3.95 -5.31 -7.13
CA SER A 19 -3.15 -6.01 -6.11
C SER A 19 -3.59 -7.47 -5.93
N CYS A 20 -4.69 -7.89 -6.58
CA CYS A 20 -5.27 -9.23 -6.44
C CYS A 20 -4.45 -10.31 -7.16
N GLY A 21 -3.69 -9.92 -8.19
CA GLY A 21 -2.88 -10.86 -8.96
C GLY A 21 -3.74 -11.92 -9.67
N LEU A 22 -3.51 -13.19 -9.37
CA LEU A 22 -4.24 -14.32 -9.95
C LEU A 22 -5.42 -14.80 -9.10
N ASN A 23 -5.76 -14.11 -8.01
CA ASN A 23 -6.91 -14.46 -7.18
C ASN A 23 -8.24 -14.22 -7.94
N ASP A 24 -9.25 -14.98 -7.55
CA ASP A 24 -10.62 -14.80 -8.03
C ASP A 24 -11.36 -13.80 -7.15
N GLY A 25 -11.27 -12.51 -7.49
CA GLY A 25 -11.94 -11.43 -6.77
C GLY A 25 -11.02 -10.64 -5.83
N PRO A 26 -11.60 -9.76 -5.00
CA PRO A 26 -10.85 -8.88 -4.12
C PRO A 26 -10.11 -9.65 -3.03
N LEU A 27 -9.07 -9.03 -2.48
CA LEU A 27 -8.40 -9.49 -1.28
C LEU A 27 -9.32 -9.32 -0.07
N LYS A 28 -9.05 -10.05 1.01
CA LYS A 28 -9.82 -9.90 2.25
C LYS A 28 -9.65 -8.50 2.81
N GLY A 29 -10.70 -7.93 3.41
CA GLY A 29 -10.68 -6.65 4.11
C GLY A 29 -10.08 -6.73 5.52
N GLU A 30 -9.37 -7.80 5.83
CA GLU A 30 -8.68 -8.05 7.10
C GLU A 30 -7.34 -8.74 6.86
N GLY A 31 -6.38 -8.53 7.78
CA GLY A 31 -5.06 -9.16 7.73
C GLY A 31 -3.93 -8.20 7.37
N VAL A 32 -2.74 -8.77 7.22
CA VAL A 32 -1.51 -8.04 6.93
C VAL A 32 -1.15 -8.18 5.46
N TYR A 33 -0.85 -7.05 4.81
CA TYR A 33 -0.49 -6.97 3.40
C TYR A 33 0.84 -6.25 3.23
N GLU A 34 1.76 -6.86 2.50
CA GLU A 34 3.02 -6.22 2.17
C GLU A 34 2.81 -5.11 1.13
N ALA A 35 3.41 -3.94 1.34
CA ALA A 35 3.26 -2.78 0.45
C ALA A 35 3.78 -3.03 -0.97
N ARG A 36 4.61 -4.07 -1.19
CA ARG A 36 5.08 -4.46 -2.53
C ARG A 36 3.98 -4.89 -3.50
N ILE A 37 2.76 -5.19 -3.02
CA ILE A 37 1.61 -5.51 -3.88
C ILE A 37 0.92 -4.27 -4.46
N ALA A 38 1.46 -3.07 -4.21
CA ALA A 38 0.94 -1.84 -4.80
C ALA A 38 0.83 -1.97 -6.32
N CYS A 39 -0.33 -1.65 -6.87
CA CYS A 39 -0.59 -1.61 -8.30
C CYS A 39 -0.42 -0.20 -8.89
N ASN A 40 -0.34 0.83 -8.03
CA ASN A 40 -0.10 2.20 -8.43
C ASN A 40 0.93 2.86 -7.51
N LEU A 41 1.90 3.57 -8.10
CA LEU A 41 2.86 4.40 -7.39
C LEU A 41 3.04 5.71 -8.14
N TRP A 42 2.89 6.86 -7.45
CA TRP A 42 3.20 8.17 -8.01
C TRP A 42 3.65 9.17 -6.94
N SER A 43 4.23 10.26 -7.39
CA SER A 43 4.65 11.40 -6.58
C SER A 43 3.88 12.66 -7.00
N LYS A 44 4.13 13.80 -6.38
CA LYS A 44 3.58 15.11 -6.79
C LYS A 44 3.81 15.44 -8.26
N VAL A 45 4.88 14.91 -8.88
CA VAL A 45 5.23 15.14 -10.29
C VAL A 45 4.79 13.99 -11.20
N GLY A 46 3.92 13.12 -10.73
CA GLY A 46 3.34 12.01 -11.49
C GLY A 46 4.01 10.66 -11.23
N ALA A 47 3.76 9.69 -12.11
CA ALA A 47 4.32 8.35 -12.03
C ALA A 47 5.77 8.33 -12.54
N GLY A 48 6.62 7.61 -11.82
CA GLY A 48 8.00 7.39 -12.24
C GLY A 48 8.08 6.44 -13.43
N ARG A 49 8.86 6.79 -14.43
CA ARG A 49 9.21 5.90 -15.54
C ARG A 49 10.67 5.54 -15.46
N TYR A 50 10.97 4.29 -15.72
CA TYR A 50 12.36 3.86 -15.85
C TYR A 50 13.01 4.56 -17.03
N ASP A 51 14.08 5.29 -16.74
CA ASP A 51 14.89 5.99 -17.73
C ASP A 51 16.29 5.36 -17.77
N VAL A 52 16.58 4.65 -18.84
CA VAL A 52 17.89 3.98 -19.04
C VAL A 52 19.05 4.97 -19.02
N GLY A 53 18.80 6.21 -19.49
CA GLY A 53 19.81 7.27 -19.50
C GLY A 53 20.04 7.93 -18.13
N ASN A 54 19.06 7.87 -17.24
CA ASN A 54 19.13 8.48 -15.91
C ASN A 54 18.35 7.71 -14.84
N PRO A 55 18.77 6.48 -14.49
CA PRO A 55 18.07 5.66 -13.53
C PRO A 55 18.01 6.30 -12.12
N GLY A 56 18.99 7.13 -11.77
CA GLY A 56 19.03 7.83 -10.49
C GLY A 56 17.93 8.88 -10.30
N LYS A 57 17.30 9.34 -11.37
CA LYS A 57 16.18 10.30 -11.29
C LYS A 57 14.95 9.65 -10.65
N LEU A 58 14.60 8.43 -11.06
CA LEU A 58 13.50 7.68 -10.45
C LEU A 58 13.68 7.55 -8.93
N LEU A 59 14.88 7.18 -8.49
CA LEU A 59 15.19 6.98 -7.07
C LEU A 59 15.13 8.27 -6.23
N LYS A 60 15.27 9.44 -6.85
CA LYS A 60 15.23 10.73 -6.15
C LYS A 60 13.82 11.31 -6.02
N GLU A 61 13.00 11.16 -7.06
CA GLU A 61 11.76 11.92 -7.21
C GLU A 61 10.50 11.09 -6.94
N HIS A 62 10.58 9.77 -7.07
CA HIS A 62 9.40 8.91 -7.01
C HIS A 62 9.52 7.80 -5.97
N PRO A 63 8.40 7.33 -5.40
CA PRO A 63 8.37 6.09 -4.67
C PRO A 63 8.65 4.92 -5.61
N TYR A 64 9.33 3.89 -5.12
CA TYR A 64 9.68 2.69 -5.89
C TYR A 64 9.75 1.46 -5.00
N ILE A 65 9.52 0.27 -5.58
CA ILE A 65 9.65 -0.99 -4.86
C ILE A 65 11.12 -1.42 -4.86
N THR A 66 11.64 -1.79 -3.69
CA THR A 66 12.99 -2.29 -3.47
C THR A 66 13.00 -3.37 -2.38
N GLN A 67 14.17 -3.83 -1.99
CA GLN A 67 14.35 -4.84 -0.95
C GLN A 67 15.56 -4.55 -0.07
N ASP A 68 15.57 -5.12 1.15
CA ASP A 68 16.61 -4.90 2.16
C ASP A 68 17.86 -5.78 1.99
N LYS A 69 17.81 -6.77 1.09
CA LYS A 69 18.91 -7.71 0.85
C LYS A 69 19.21 -7.85 -0.63
N LYS A 70 20.31 -8.57 -0.94
CA LYS A 70 20.70 -8.85 -2.32
C LYS A 70 19.68 -9.72 -3.05
N ASP A 71 19.63 -9.59 -4.36
CA ASP A 71 18.79 -10.42 -5.21
C ASP A 71 19.12 -11.92 -5.00
N GLY A 72 18.04 -12.72 -4.92
CA GLY A 72 18.11 -14.15 -4.66
C GLY A 72 18.11 -14.56 -3.19
N ASP A 73 18.16 -13.62 -2.22
CA ASP A 73 17.96 -13.95 -0.82
C ASP A 73 16.46 -14.15 -0.54
N ALA A 74 16.05 -15.39 -0.25
CA ALA A 74 14.67 -15.76 0.01
C ALA A 74 14.07 -15.09 1.28
N THR A 75 14.91 -14.48 2.13
CA THR A 75 14.51 -13.77 3.34
C THR A 75 14.47 -12.25 3.15
N ALA A 76 14.68 -11.75 1.93
CA ALA A 76 14.61 -10.33 1.61
C ALA A 76 13.18 -9.82 1.79
N ARG A 77 13.05 -8.71 2.50
CA ARG A 77 11.79 -7.98 2.65
C ARG A 77 11.70 -6.91 1.57
N GLN A 78 10.63 -6.96 0.80
CA GLN A 78 10.35 -5.96 -0.22
C GLN A 78 9.44 -4.88 0.35
N TYR A 79 9.70 -3.63 0.00
CA TYR A 79 8.97 -2.47 0.51
C TYR A 79 8.96 -1.34 -0.52
N ILE A 80 8.09 -0.36 -0.31
CA ILE A 80 8.09 0.88 -1.08
C ILE A 80 9.04 1.85 -0.40
N ALA A 81 10.10 2.24 -1.09
CA ALA A 81 11.05 3.24 -0.63
C ALA A 81 10.70 4.63 -1.17
N ASN A 82 11.29 5.65 -0.52
CA ASN A 82 11.25 7.04 -0.97
C ASN A 82 9.83 7.63 -1.05
N MET A 83 8.96 7.27 -0.11
CA MET A 83 7.70 7.96 0.10
C MET A 83 8.00 9.34 0.70
N ARG A 84 7.92 10.38 -0.12
CA ARG A 84 8.09 11.79 0.24
C ARG A 84 6.75 12.49 0.19
N ASP A 85 6.71 13.75 0.62
CA ASP A 85 5.52 14.58 0.61
C ASP A 85 4.75 14.52 -0.72
N GLY A 86 3.47 14.09 -0.64
CA GLY A 86 2.59 13.85 -1.78
C GLY A 86 2.84 12.56 -2.56
N ALA A 87 3.71 11.65 -2.08
CA ALA A 87 3.86 10.33 -2.66
C ALA A 87 2.67 9.44 -2.31
N VAL A 88 2.19 8.67 -3.28
CA VAL A 88 1.02 7.79 -3.14
C VAL A 88 1.34 6.38 -3.55
N ALA A 89 0.84 5.42 -2.76
CA ALA A 89 0.77 4.01 -3.07
C ALA A 89 -0.70 3.57 -3.13
N GLY A 90 -1.12 2.94 -4.22
CA GLY A 90 -2.49 2.46 -4.42
C GLY A 90 -2.57 0.96 -4.54
N PHE A 91 -3.59 0.40 -3.91
CA PHE A 91 -3.88 -1.04 -3.80
C PHE A 91 -5.32 -1.31 -4.22
N LYS A 92 -5.58 -2.35 -5.01
CA LYS A 92 -6.91 -2.67 -5.54
C LYS A 92 -7.08 -4.19 -5.65
N TYR A 93 -8.12 -4.77 -5.18
CA TYR A 93 -9.26 -4.32 -4.39
C TYR A 93 -9.35 -5.17 -3.13
N PHE A 94 -10.06 -4.68 -2.11
CA PHE A 94 -10.32 -5.37 -0.84
C PHE A 94 -11.82 -5.44 -0.59
N GLU A 95 -12.31 -6.58 -0.09
CA GLU A 95 -13.66 -6.70 0.42
C GLU A 95 -13.65 -6.38 1.91
N ILE A 96 -14.00 -5.14 2.28
CA ILE A 96 -13.89 -4.60 3.63
C ILE A 96 -15.24 -4.69 4.33
N THR A 97 -15.31 -5.43 5.44
CA THR A 97 -16.51 -5.60 6.25
C THR A 97 -16.17 -5.25 7.70
N ASP A 98 -16.98 -4.38 8.30
CA ASP A 98 -16.88 -3.95 9.71
C ASP A 98 -15.44 -3.62 10.15
N PRO A 99 -14.75 -2.71 9.43
CA PRO A 99 -13.38 -2.36 9.74
C PRO A 99 -13.30 -1.59 11.06
N THR A 100 -12.26 -1.84 11.84
CA THR A 100 -12.04 -1.18 13.14
C THR A 100 -10.76 -0.37 13.18
N GLU A 101 -9.71 -0.85 12.52
CA GLU A 101 -8.40 -0.22 12.56
C GLU A 101 -7.65 -0.44 11.24
N ILE A 102 -6.88 0.56 10.87
CA ILE A 102 -5.84 0.45 9.85
C ILE A 102 -4.48 0.80 10.47
N GLY A 103 -3.51 -0.09 10.24
CA GLY A 103 -2.14 0.10 10.69
C GLY A 103 -1.15 0.07 9.55
N ILE A 104 -0.02 0.73 9.73
CA ILE A 104 1.08 0.79 8.78
C ILE A 104 2.42 0.53 9.46
N CYS A 105 3.33 -0.15 8.77
CA CYS A 105 4.67 -0.41 9.25
C CYS A 105 5.68 0.35 8.39
N LEU A 106 6.39 1.28 9.01
CA LEU A 106 7.28 2.24 8.37
C LEU A 106 8.66 2.25 9.00
N ASN A 107 9.65 2.72 8.24
CA ASN A 107 10.93 3.21 8.77
C ASN A 107 11.42 4.42 7.96
N GLY A 108 12.56 4.99 8.35
CA GLY A 108 13.15 6.12 7.66
C GLY A 108 13.29 7.35 8.55
N ASN A 109 13.17 8.53 7.94
CA ASN A 109 13.20 9.81 8.64
C ASN A 109 12.10 10.71 8.08
N GLY A 110 10.97 10.77 8.79
CA GLY A 110 9.80 11.52 8.37
C GLY A 110 8.94 11.98 9.54
N ASN A 111 8.33 13.14 9.38
CA ASN A 111 7.39 13.71 10.34
C ASN A 111 6.21 14.31 9.58
N GLY A 112 5.00 13.84 9.89
CA GLY A 112 3.78 14.23 9.18
C GLY A 112 2.67 13.21 9.39
N GLU A 113 2.00 12.82 8.32
CA GLU A 113 0.88 11.86 8.40
C GLU A 113 0.78 10.99 7.13
N MET A 114 0.20 9.81 7.28
CA MET A 114 -0.27 8.99 6.18
C MET A 114 -1.79 9.15 6.08
N LEU A 115 -2.25 9.68 4.96
CA LEU A 115 -3.66 9.72 4.62
C LEU A 115 -4.05 8.41 3.96
N VAL A 116 -5.17 7.82 4.38
CA VAL A 116 -5.74 6.62 3.77
C VAL A 116 -7.13 6.94 3.24
N SER A 117 -7.36 6.64 1.97
CA SER A 117 -8.63 6.91 1.28
C SER A 117 -9.00 5.75 0.35
N ASN A 118 -10.29 5.59 0.07
CA ASN A 118 -10.77 4.68 -0.96
C ASN A 118 -10.76 5.30 -2.37
N THR A 119 -10.45 6.58 -2.47
CA THR A 119 -10.35 7.33 -3.73
C THR A 119 -9.01 8.04 -3.88
N ALA A 120 -8.53 8.16 -5.11
CA ALA A 120 -7.22 8.74 -5.42
C ALA A 120 -7.17 10.27 -5.26
N ASP A 121 -8.31 10.94 -5.07
CA ASP A 121 -8.40 12.38 -4.86
C ASP A 121 -8.33 12.79 -3.37
N PHE A 122 -8.38 11.83 -2.45
CA PHE A 122 -8.28 12.02 -1.00
C PHE A 122 -9.25 13.06 -0.42
N LYS A 123 -10.45 13.23 -1.03
CA LYS A 123 -11.48 14.13 -0.49
C LYS A 123 -11.95 13.71 0.89
N GLU A 124 -12.06 12.41 1.09
CA GLU A 124 -12.34 11.78 2.37
C GLU A 124 -11.18 10.85 2.70
N SER A 125 -10.60 10.99 3.86
CA SER A 125 -9.45 10.20 4.28
C SER A 125 -9.38 10.08 5.80
N VAL A 126 -8.89 8.94 6.27
CA VAL A 126 -8.42 8.78 7.64
C VAL A 126 -6.93 9.13 7.72
N HIS A 127 -6.51 9.64 8.86
CA HIS A 127 -5.18 10.17 9.08
C HIS A 127 -4.43 9.35 10.11
N ILE A 128 -3.22 8.90 9.78
CA ILE A 128 -2.32 8.21 10.68
C ILE A 128 -1.13 9.14 10.95
N PRO A 129 -1.04 9.76 12.14
CA PRO A 129 0.10 10.60 12.49
C PRO A 129 1.41 9.80 12.50
N ILE A 130 2.47 10.36 11.93
CA ILE A 130 3.77 9.72 11.78
C ILE A 130 4.85 10.62 12.37
N SER A 131 5.69 10.03 13.23
CA SER A 131 6.96 10.61 13.64
C SER A 131 7.98 9.49 13.72
N VAL A 132 8.79 9.32 12.66
CA VAL A 132 9.76 8.25 12.55
C VAL A 132 11.15 8.81 12.26
N SER A 133 12.14 8.38 13.03
CA SER A 133 13.57 8.67 12.84
C SER A 133 14.37 7.41 13.18
N SER A 134 14.19 6.34 12.39
CA SER A 134 14.74 5.03 12.69
C SER A 134 14.86 4.17 11.44
N GLN A 135 15.92 3.36 11.39
CA GLN A 135 16.04 2.28 10.39
C GLN A 135 15.28 1.00 10.80
N LYS A 136 14.79 0.93 12.06
CA LYS A 136 13.93 -0.16 12.51
C LYS A 136 12.49 0.12 12.11
N TRP A 137 11.80 -0.92 11.68
CA TRP A 137 10.39 -0.86 11.35
C TRP A 137 9.56 -0.53 12.58
N GLN A 138 8.68 0.47 12.47
CA GLN A 138 7.79 0.96 13.52
C GLN A 138 6.35 0.90 13.03
N TYR A 139 5.42 0.61 13.94
CA TYR A 139 4.00 0.49 13.64
C TYR A 139 3.25 1.73 14.10
N PHE A 140 2.37 2.22 13.23
CA PHE A 140 1.47 3.34 13.45
C PHE A 140 0.07 2.92 13.03
N ASN A 141 -0.97 3.37 13.71
CA ASN A 141 -2.34 2.99 13.42
C ASN A 141 -3.33 4.11 13.74
N THR A 142 -4.56 3.95 13.23
CA THR A 142 -5.71 4.77 13.55
C THR A 142 -6.99 3.96 13.38
N GLU A 143 -8.10 4.44 13.92
CA GLU A 143 -9.42 3.85 13.67
C GLU A 143 -9.80 3.95 12.19
N LEU A 144 -10.47 2.92 11.70
CA LEU A 144 -11.00 2.85 10.34
C LEU A 144 -12.46 2.39 10.42
N SER A 145 -13.38 3.29 10.17
CA SER A 145 -14.82 3.00 10.23
C SER A 145 -15.58 3.41 8.97
N GLU A 146 -14.94 4.09 8.02
CA GLU A 146 -15.64 4.75 6.91
C GLU A 146 -15.47 4.07 5.56
N ILE A 147 -14.52 3.11 5.42
CA ILE A 147 -14.26 2.42 4.17
C ILE A 147 -14.87 1.02 4.22
N HIS A 148 -15.87 0.76 3.38
CA HIS A 148 -16.62 -0.49 3.35
C HIS A 148 -16.78 -1.04 1.93
N GLY A 149 -17.11 -2.34 1.83
CA GLY A 149 -17.41 -3.05 0.60
C GLY A 149 -16.17 -3.30 -0.25
N ASN A 150 -16.36 -3.47 -1.56
CA ASN A 150 -15.27 -3.66 -2.50
C ASN A 150 -14.57 -2.34 -2.77
N ALA A 151 -13.47 -2.08 -2.08
CA ALA A 151 -12.78 -0.80 -2.07
C ALA A 151 -11.32 -0.90 -2.53
N ALA A 152 -10.86 0.14 -3.22
CA ALA A 152 -9.44 0.44 -3.34
C ALA A 152 -8.92 1.10 -2.05
N LEU A 153 -7.63 1.01 -1.79
CA LEU A 153 -6.96 1.73 -0.71
C LEU A 153 -5.79 2.52 -1.28
N TYR A 154 -5.78 3.81 -1.03
CA TYR A 154 -4.70 4.72 -1.40
C TYR A 154 -4.06 5.28 -0.15
N PHE A 155 -2.74 5.23 -0.08
CA PHE A 155 -1.93 5.74 1.02
C PHE A 155 -1.10 6.90 0.50
N LYS A 156 -1.31 8.11 1.01
CA LYS A 156 -0.56 9.31 0.65
C LYS A 156 0.23 9.81 1.86
N TYR A 157 1.53 9.96 1.71
CA TYR A 157 2.33 10.60 2.73
C TYR A 157 2.31 12.12 2.54
N GLU A 158 1.98 12.85 3.60
CA GLU A 158 2.08 14.31 3.70
C GLU A 158 2.97 14.68 4.87
N GLY A 159 4.08 15.35 4.60
CA GLY A 159 5.03 15.73 5.64
C GLY A 159 6.47 15.92 5.17
N GLU A 160 7.35 16.10 6.13
CA GLU A 160 8.77 16.31 5.89
C GLU A 160 9.54 14.99 5.81
N GLY A 161 10.67 15.00 5.11
CA GLY A 161 11.60 13.87 5.02
C GLY A 161 11.21 12.81 4.00
N SER A 162 11.55 11.56 4.30
CA SER A 162 11.29 10.40 3.44
C SER A 162 11.13 9.14 4.29
N ILE A 163 10.08 8.39 4.03
CA ILE A 163 9.77 7.14 4.70
C ILE A 163 9.78 5.97 3.73
N ASN A 164 9.98 4.77 4.27
CA ASN A 164 9.81 3.51 3.59
C ASN A 164 8.56 2.82 4.14
N PHE A 165 7.74 2.26 3.26
CA PHE A 165 6.49 1.61 3.60
C PHE A 165 6.58 0.11 3.33
N PHE A 166 6.56 -0.69 4.42
CA PHE A 166 6.76 -2.13 4.34
C PHE A 166 5.45 -2.90 4.22
N GLN A 167 4.49 -2.64 5.09
CA GLN A 167 3.21 -3.35 5.13
C GLN A 167 2.12 -2.51 5.78
N PHE A 168 0.88 -2.88 5.53
CA PHE A 168 -0.28 -2.38 6.26
C PHE A 168 -1.12 -3.54 6.79
N GLU A 169 -1.93 -3.26 7.80
CA GLU A 169 -2.82 -4.20 8.45
C GLU A 169 -4.22 -3.61 8.49
N LEU A 170 -5.19 -4.43 8.13
CA LEU A 170 -6.62 -4.15 8.27
C LEU A 170 -7.17 -5.03 9.39
N LYS A 171 -7.88 -4.43 10.35
CA LYS A 171 -8.57 -5.15 11.41
C LYS A 171 -10.08 -4.96 11.29
N SER A 172 -10.83 -5.99 11.64
CA SER A 172 -12.29 -6.00 11.68
C SER A 172 -12.79 -6.48 13.04
N GLU A 173 -14.08 -6.23 13.35
CA GLU A 173 -14.70 -6.71 14.59
C GLU A 173 -14.66 -8.24 14.72
N ALA A 174 -14.73 -8.98 13.62
CA ALA A 174 -14.70 -10.44 13.61
C ALA A 174 -13.44 -11.02 14.28
N ASN A 175 -12.31 -10.33 14.20
CA ASN A 175 -11.05 -10.77 14.81
C ASN A 175 -10.91 -10.46 16.31
N LEU A 176 -11.75 -9.60 16.88
CA LEU A 176 -11.74 -9.31 18.31
C LEU A 176 -12.25 -10.50 19.16
N TRP A 177 -13.08 -11.37 18.56
CA TRP A 177 -13.65 -12.55 19.25
C TRP A 177 -12.74 -13.77 19.20
N ASP A 178 -11.87 -13.91 18.18
CA ASP A 178 -10.99 -15.09 18.04
C ASP A 178 -9.75 -15.02 18.97
N SER A 179 -9.42 -13.86 19.54
CA SER A 179 -8.33 -13.70 20.50
C SER A 179 -8.72 -14.03 21.94
N SER A 180 -10.01 -14.15 22.26
CA SER A 180 -10.51 -14.44 23.62
C SER A 180 -10.66 -15.94 23.94
N ASP A 181 -10.60 -16.82 22.93
CA ASP A 181 -10.76 -18.27 23.10
C ASP A 181 -9.44 -19.04 23.22
N ARG A 182 -8.31 -18.37 23.40
CA ARG A 182 -7.02 -19.00 23.73
C ARG A 182 -6.69 -18.85 25.20
N ILE A 183 -7.40 -19.60 26.04
CA ILE A 183 -6.98 -19.91 27.42
C ILE A 183 -6.57 -21.38 27.46
#